data_c80a65bef3bf95994e0a3fb38347141f
#
_entry.id   c80a65bef3bf95994e0a3fb38347141f
#
_cell.length_a   1.000
_cell.length_b   1.000
_cell.length_c   1.000
_cell.angle_alpha   90.00
_cell.angle_beta   90.00
_cell.angle_gamma   90.00
#
_symmetry.space_group_name_H-M   'P 1'
#
loop_
_entity.id
_entity.type
_entity.pdbx_description
1 polymer ?
#
loop_
_entity_poly.entity_id
_entity_poly.type
_entity_poly.pdbx_seq_one_letter_code
_entity_poly.pdbx_strand_id
1 'polypeptide(L)'
;MNQFAGKLELEAGITVLQNECERIFSSVPIHFGKGVSLTHGASIYCTGVGDDSYIGDNNIIGGELILFPGARIGNRCVFGTGTIIVAGSFSVGNGCVMSHGCTITQDVPDNSLVVGRRGLIFNK
;
A
#
# COMPACT_ATOMS: atom_id res chain seq x y z
N MET A 1 -2.12 5.07 -20.69
CA MET A 1 -0.69 4.91 -20.81
C MET A 1 -0.06 4.59 -19.47
N ASN A 2 0.75 3.59 -19.47
CA ASN A 2 1.39 3.16 -18.25
C ASN A 2 2.46 4.16 -17.81
N GLN A 3 2.41 4.57 -16.55
CA GLN A 3 3.31 5.57 -16.01
C GLN A 3 4.41 4.96 -15.15
N PHE A 4 4.56 3.67 -15.17
CA PHE A 4 5.56 3.02 -14.32
C PHE A 4 6.96 3.48 -14.68
N ALA A 5 7.74 3.78 -13.64
CA ALA A 5 9.16 4.01 -13.79
C ALA A 5 9.95 2.75 -13.46
N GLY A 6 9.33 1.76 -12.85
CA GLY A 6 9.94 0.48 -12.51
C GLY A 6 9.11 -0.67 -13.01
N LYS A 7 9.31 -1.82 -12.39
CA LYS A 7 8.57 -3.03 -12.75
C LYS A 7 7.39 -3.20 -11.80
N LEU A 8 6.30 -3.69 -12.36
CA LEU A 8 5.14 -4.10 -11.59
C LEU A 8 4.92 -5.58 -11.85
N GLU A 9 4.90 -6.37 -10.78
CA GLU A 9 4.64 -7.81 -10.87
C GLU A 9 3.29 -8.09 -10.23
N LEU A 10 2.42 -8.75 -11.00
CA LEU A 10 1.09 -9.10 -10.52
C LEU A 10 1.01 -10.59 -10.30
N GLU A 11 0.59 -10.97 -9.08
CA GLU A 11 0.38 -12.36 -8.73
C GLU A 11 -0.99 -12.82 -9.19
N ALA A 12 -1.17 -14.13 -9.33
CA ALA A 12 -2.47 -14.68 -9.71
C ALA A 12 -3.51 -14.27 -8.67
N GLY A 13 -4.67 -13.86 -9.14
CA GLY A 13 -5.77 -13.49 -8.25
C GLY A 13 -5.84 -12.04 -7.85
N ILE A 14 -4.94 -11.23 -8.35
CA ILE A 14 -5.02 -9.79 -8.11
C ILE A 14 -6.24 -9.23 -8.83
N THR A 15 -6.99 -8.41 -8.12
CA THR A 15 -8.12 -7.70 -8.70
C THR A 15 -7.76 -6.23 -8.85
N VAL A 16 -7.58 -5.80 -10.08
CA VAL A 16 -7.32 -4.39 -10.39
C VAL A 16 -8.45 -3.93 -11.29
N LEU A 17 -9.14 -2.90 -10.85
CA LEU A 17 -10.24 -2.37 -11.65
C LEU A 17 -9.72 -1.79 -12.94
N GLN A 18 -10.58 -1.80 -13.93
CA GLN A 18 -10.24 -1.29 -15.24
C GLN A 18 -9.65 0.11 -15.10
N ASN A 19 -8.54 0.37 -15.77
CA ASN A 19 -7.82 1.64 -15.76
C ASN A 19 -7.02 1.92 -14.49
N GLU A 20 -7.15 1.09 -13.44
CA GLU A 20 -6.46 1.39 -12.19
C GLU A 20 -4.96 1.16 -12.31
N CYS A 21 -4.53 0.25 -13.14
CA CYS A 21 -3.10 0.02 -13.30
C CYS A 21 -2.37 1.24 -13.86
N GLU A 22 -3.08 2.16 -14.47
CA GLU A 22 -2.47 3.40 -14.93
C GLU A 22 -2.22 4.39 -13.80
N ARG A 23 -2.64 4.06 -12.61
CA ARG A 23 -2.48 4.91 -11.45
C ARG A 23 -1.38 4.42 -10.51
N ILE A 24 -0.54 3.54 -10.99
CA ILE A 24 0.58 3.03 -10.20
C ILE A 24 1.86 3.61 -10.77
N PHE A 25 2.56 4.37 -9.96
CA PHE A 25 3.77 5.08 -10.35
C PHE A 25 4.89 4.63 -9.43
N SER A 26 5.84 3.89 -9.96
CA SER A 26 6.87 3.30 -9.12
C SER A 26 8.22 3.30 -9.81
N SER A 27 9.27 3.57 -9.03
CA SER A 27 10.65 3.48 -9.51
C SER A 27 11.30 2.15 -9.12
N VAL A 28 10.62 1.33 -8.33
CA VAL A 28 11.09 -0.01 -7.95
C VAL A 28 9.96 -1.01 -8.20
N PRO A 29 10.27 -2.30 -8.32
CA PRO A 29 9.21 -3.30 -8.43
C PRO A 29 8.30 -3.29 -7.20
N ILE A 30 7.00 -3.44 -7.44
CA ILE A 30 6.02 -3.64 -6.39
C ILE A 30 5.43 -5.02 -6.61
N HIS A 31 5.56 -5.88 -5.63
CA HIS A 31 5.06 -7.24 -5.70
C HIS A 31 3.72 -7.30 -4.99
N PHE A 32 2.68 -7.67 -5.71
CA PHE A 32 1.32 -7.77 -5.17
C PHE A 32 0.98 -9.23 -4.91
N GLY A 33 0.38 -9.49 -3.76
CA GLY A 33 -0.17 -10.80 -3.49
C GLY A 33 -1.50 -11.00 -4.19
N LYS A 34 -2.19 -12.08 -3.81
CA LYS A 34 -3.47 -12.44 -4.42
C LYS A 34 -4.59 -11.60 -3.84
N GLY A 35 -5.61 -11.35 -4.65
CA GLY A 35 -6.84 -10.73 -4.16
C GLY A 35 -6.71 -9.29 -3.73
N VAL A 36 -5.68 -8.59 -4.16
CA VAL A 36 -5.52 -7.18 -3.86
C VAL A 36 -6.51 -6.39 -4.70
N SER A 37 -7.25 -5.50 -4.05
CA SER A 37 -8.24 -4.66 -4.74
C SER A 37 -7.82 -3.20 -4.66
N LEU A 38 -7.73 -2.58 -5.82
CA LEU A 38 -7.57 -1.13 -5.91
C LEU A 38 -8.95 -0.58 -6.24
N THR A 39 -9.51 0.19 -5.34
CA THR A 39 -10.83 0.73 -5.58
C THR A 39 -10.77 1.83 -6.61
N HIS A 40 -11.94 2.21 -7.11
CA HIS A 40 -12.01 3.25 -8.12
C HIS A 40 -11.39 4.54 -7.60
N GLY A 41 -10.45 5.08 -8.35
CA GLY A 41 -9.74 6.29 -7.94
C GLY A 41 -8.52 6.07 -7.11
N ALA A 42 -8.18 4.83 -6.78
CA ALA A 42 -6.96 4.56 -6.02
C ALA A 42 -5.72 4.84 -6.86
N SER A 43 -4.67 5.27 -6.18
CA SER A 43 -3.37 5.54 -6.80
C SER A 43 -2.28 5.07 -5.87
N ILE A 44 -1.22 4.52 -6.44
CA ILE A 44 -0.07 4.08 -5.65
C ILE A 44 1.17 4.78 -6.19
N TYR A 45 1.91 5.38 -5.29
CA TYR A 45 3.18 6.03 -5.62
C TYR A 45 4.27 5.39 -4.78
N CYS A 46 5.35 4.97 -5.44
CA CYS A 46 6.48 4.38 -4.75
C CYS A 46 7.74 4.82 -5.48
N THR A 47 8.15 6.05 -5.25
CA THR A 47 9.26 6.66 -5.95
C THR A 47 10.45 6.83 -5.03
N GLY A 48 11.64 6.78 -5.62
CA GLY A 48 12.88 6.91 -4.87
C GLY A 48 13.82 5.76 -5.19
N VAL A 49 14.85 5.64 -4.39
CA VAL A 49 15.87 4.62 -4.54
C VAL A 49 15.79 3.70 -3.33
N GLY A 50 15.80 2.40 -3.56
CA GLY A 50 15.75 1.42 -2.48
C GLY A 50 15.33 0.06 -2.98
N ASP A 51 14.93 -0.79 -2.03
CA ASP A 51 14.53 -2.15 -2.33
C ASP A 51 13.13 -2.23 -2.88
N ASP A 52 12.78 -3.38 -3.44
CA ASP A 52 11.44 -3.68 -3.88
C ASP A 52 10.46 -3.55 -2.73
N SER A 53 9.24 -3.15 -3.06
CA SER A 53 8.15 -3.08 -2.08
C SER A 53 7.21 -4.24 -2.27
N TYR A 54 6.53 -4.64 -1.19
CA TYR A 54 5.65 -5.81 -1.20
C TYR A 54 4.31 -5.46 -0.57
N ILE A 55 3.24 -5.85 -1.23
CA ILE A 55 1.89 -5.75 -0.72
C ILE A 55 1.32 -7.17 -0.72
N GLY A 56 0.95 -7.66 0.46
CA GLY A 56 0.50 -9.03 0.61
C GLY A 56 -0.88 -9.31 0.02
N ASP A 57 -1.51 -10.38 0.53
CA ASP A 57 -2.76 -10.88 -0.04
C ASP A 57 -3.97 -10.15 0.51
N ASN A 58 -5.01 -10.03 -0.30
CA ASN A 58 -6.34 -9.61 0.10
C ASN A 58 -6.38 -8.24 0.76
N ASN A 59 -5.54 -7.33 0.29
CA ASN A 59 -5.53 -5.95 0.76
C ASN A 59 -6.51 -5.11 -0.06
N ILE A 60 -7.10 -4.13 0.60
CA ILE A 60 -8.00 -3.19 -0.06
C ILE A 60 -7.40 -1.80 0.03
N ILE A 61 -7.17 -1.18 -1.11
CA ILE A 61 -6.56 0.13 -1.18
C ILE A 61 -7.62 1.09 -1.70
N GLY A 62 -8.02 2.03 -0.85
CA GLY A 62 -9.18 2.88 -1.10
C GLY A 62 -8.89 4.28 -1.59
N GLY A 63 -7.61 4.65 -1.73
CA GLY A 63 -7.28 6.01 -2.16
C GLY A 63 -5.83 6.10 -2.54
N GLU A 64 -5.24 7.26 -2.31
CA GLU A 64 -3.82 7.44 -2.59
C GLU A 64 -2.98 6.74 -1.53
N LEU A 65 -2.07 5.92 -1.97
CA LEU A 65 -1.13 5.22 -1.11
C LEU A 65 0.27 5.59 -1.56
N ILE A 66 1.02 6.20 -0.67
CA ILE A 66 2.39 6.60 -0.97
C ILE A 66 3.32 5.70 -0.18
N LEU A 67 4.14 4.95 -0.88
CA LEU A 67 5.11 4.05 -0.28
C LEU A 67 6.50 4.57 -0.58
N PHE A 68 7.41 4.31 0.35
CA PHE A 68 8.82 4.45 0.07
C PHE A 68 9.37 3.08 -0.32
N PRO A 69 10.37 3.02 -1.18
CA PRO A 69 10.92 1.73 -1.58
C PRO A 69 11.33 0.89 -0.38
N GLY A 70 11.03 -0.39 -0.44
CA GLY A 70 11.31 -1.32 0.66
C GLY A 70 10.16 -1.49 1.63
N ALA A 71 9.04 -0.82 1.44
CA ALA A 71 7.89 -0.98 2.31
C ALA A 71 7.32 -2.39 2.17
N ARG A 72 6.81 -2.93 3.28
CA ARG A 72 6.23 -4.27 3.30
C ARG A 72 4.89 -4.22 4.00
N ILE A 73 3.86 -4.60 3.28
CA ILE A 73 2.50 -4.60 3.78
C ILE A 73 2.02 -6.03 3.86
N GLY A 74 1.52 -6.42 5.01
CA GLY A 74 1.03 -7.77 5.23
C GLY A 74 -0.28 -8.03 4.50
N ASN A 75 -1.04 -9.00 5.03
CA ASN A 75 -2.24 -9.47 4.38
C ASN A 75 -3.49 -8.88 5.03
N ARG A 76 -4.56 -8.78 4.27
CA ARG A 76 -5.88 -8.40 4.76
C ARG A 76 -5.93 -7.03 5.45
N CYS A 77 -5.17 -6.10 4.93
CA CYS A 77 -5.19 -4.73 5.43
C CYS A 77 -6.18 -3.90 4.63
N VAL A 78 -6.70 -2.88 5.26
CA VAL A 78 -7.60 -1.94 4.61
C VAL A 78 -6.98 -0.55 4.72
N PHE A 79 -6.78 0.08 3.58
CA PHE A 79 -6.27 1.45 3.50
C PHE A 79 -7.43 2.35 3.13
N GLY A 80 -7.75 3.28 4.01
CA GLY A 80 -8.88 4.17 3.81
C GLY A 80 -8.69 5.09 2.61
N THR A 81 -9.72 5.86 2.32
CA THR A 81 -9.63 6.85 1.25
C THR A 81 -8.74 8.00 1.69
N GLY A 82 -8.23 8.76 0.74
CA GLY A 82 -7.30 9.85 1.02
C GLY A 82 -5.87 9.37 0.99
N THR A 83 -4.96 10.19 1.46
CA THR A 83 -3.54 9.92 1.36
C THR A 83 -3.04 9.15 2.57
N ILE A 84 -2.42 8.02 2.33
CA ILE A 84 -1.77 7.21 3.37
C ILE A 84 -0.31 7.10 2.97
N ILE A 85 0.57 7.46 3.89
CA ILE A 85 2.00 7.50 3.63
C ILE A 85 2.70 6.49 4.51
N VAL A 86 3.43 5.58 3.88
CA VAL A 86 4.32 4.66 4.58
C VAL A 86 5.73 5.20 4.39
N ALA A 87 6.20 5.93 5.37
CA ALA A 87 7.45 6.67 5.28
C ALA A 87 8.62 5.79 5.68
N GLY A 88 9.37 5.35 4.70
CA GLY A 88 10.52 4.50 4.95
C GLY A 88 10.20 3.03 4.72
N SER A 89 11.12 2.17 5.14
CA SER A 89 11.04 0.73 4.88
C SER A 89 10.38 0.01 6.05
N PHE A 90 9.25 0.52 6.49
CA PHE A 90 8.54 -0.08 7.62
C PHE A 90 7.62 -1.19 7.16
N SER A 91 7.30 -2.08 8.09
CA SER A 91 6.41 -3.20 7.83
C SER A 91 5.07 -2.95 8.49
N VAL A 92 4.01 -3.22 7.76
CA VAL A 92 2.65 -3.20 8.27
C VAL A 92 2.20 -4.65 8.41
N GLY A 93 1.79 -5.02 9.61
CA GLY A 93 1.38 -6.39 9.88
C GLY A 93 0.07 -6.75 9.19
N ASN A 94 -0.45 -7.94 9.55
CA ASN A 94 -1.66 -8.45 8.91
C ASN A 94 -2.91 -7.88 9.60
N GLY A 95 -3.97 -7.73 8.84
CA GLY A 95 -5.26 -7.35 9.40
C GLY A 95 -5.34 -5.94 9.94
N CYS A 96 -4.49 -5.05 9.47
CA CYS A 96 -4.46 -3.67 9.94
C CYS A 96 -5.45 -2.82 9.16
N VAL A 97 -5.95 -1.79 9.82
CA VAL A 97 -6.83 -0.81 9.19
C VAL A 97 -6.18 0.56 9.33
N MET A 98 -5.99 1.23 8.22
CA MET A 98 -5.41 2.56 8.17
C MET A 98 -6.50 3.55 7.81
N SER A 99 -6.68 4.55 8.67
CA SER A 99 -7.68 5.59 8.43
C SER A 99 -7.18 6.61 7.41
N HIS A 100 -8.05 7.55 7.04
CA HIS A 100 -7.68 8.57 6.07
C HIS A 100 -6.49 9.40 6.51
N GLY A 101 -5.61 9.70 5.58
CA GLY A 101 -4.56 10.69 5.79
C GLY A 101 -3.54 10.33 6.84
N CYS A 102 -3.41 9.06 7.20
CA CYS A 102 -2.46 8.70 8.23
C CYS A 102 -1.05 8.54 7.65
N THR A 103 -0.07 8.69 8.53
CA THR A 103 1.33 8.52 8.18
C THR A 103 1.91 7.42 9.05
N ILE A 104 2.55 6.44 8.42
CA ILE A 104 3.17 5.33 9.13
C ILE A 104 4.66 5.57 9.17
N THR A 105 5.20 5.72 10.37
CA THR A 105 6.60 6.04 10.59
C THR A 105 7.32 4.98 11.41
N GLN A 106 6.68 3.85 11.66
CA GLN A 106 7.26 2.76 12.42
C GLN A 106 6.53 1.48 12.02
N ASP A 107 7.08 0.34 12.41
CA ASP A 107 6.45 -0.93 12.16
C ASP A 107 5.09 -0.97 12.85
N VAL A 108 4.11 -1.56 12.18
CA VAL A 108 2.75 -1.65 12.68
C VAL A 108 2.46 -3.12 12.98
N PRO A 109 2.14 -3.47 14.23
CA PRO A 109 1.83 -4.86 14.58
C PRO A 109 0.55 -5.35 13.92
N ASP A 110 0.37 -6.68 13.90
CA ASP A 110 -0.83 -7.27 13.37
C ASP A 110 -2.08 -6.72 14.06
N ASN A 111 -3.16 -6.64 13.33
CA ASN A 111 -4.48 -6.29 13.84
C ASN A 111 -4.53 -4.93 14.54
N SER A 112 -3.80 -3.97 13.98
CA SER A 112 -3.77 -2.61 14.52
C SER A 112 -4.68 -1.70 13.73
N LEU A 113 -5.12 -0.63 14.40
CA LEU A 113 -5.80 0.49 13.76
C LEU A 113 -4.84 1.68 13.81
N VAL A 114 -4.56 2.29 12.68
CA VAL A 114 -3.66 3.44 12.59
C VAL A 114 -4.51 4.66 12.23
N VAL A 115 -4.41 5.71 13.02
CA VAL A 115 -5.23 6.90 12.81
C VAL A 115 -4.41 8.18 12.87
N GLY A 116 -4.80 9.14 12.06
CA GLY A 116 -4.30 10.50 12.10
C GLY A 116 -2.96 10.68 11.43
N ARG A 117 -2.58 11.92 11.30
CA ARG A 117 -1.34 12.28 10.63
C ARG A 117 -0.10 11.75 11.31
N ARG A 118 -0.19 11.55 12.63
CA ARG A 118 0.94 11.04 13.40
C ARG A 118 1.04 9.53 13.36
N GLY A 119 0.04 8.88 12.77
CA GLY A 119 0.05 7.43 12.68
C GLY A 119 -0.06 6.76 14.05
N LEU A 120 -0.99 7.24 14.87
CA LEU A 120 -1.22 6.63 16.17
C LEU A 120 -1.73 5.21 15.98
N ILE A 121 -1.14 4.28 16.71
CA ILE A 121 -1.41 2.86 16.54
C ILE A 121 -2.19 2.34 17.74
N PHE A 122 -3.31 1.69 17.46
CA PHE A 122 -4.14 1.06 18.47
C PHE A 122 -4.32 -0.41 18.11
N ASN A 123 -4.11 -1.29 19.07
CA ASN A 123 -4.39 -2.70 18.85
C ASN A 123 -5.88 -2.96 18.93
N LYS A 124 -6.36 -3.80 18.03
CA LYS A 124 -7.76 -4.21 18.03
C LYS A 124 -7.98 -5.47 18.86
#